data_16c02bacc2a4009e15e65c915aa570d7
#
_entry.id   16c02bacc2a4009e15e65c915aa570d7
#
_cell.length_a   1.000
_cell.length_b   1.000
_cell.length_c   1.000
_cell.angle_alpha   90.00
_cell.angle_beta   90.00
_cell.angle_gamma   90.00
#
_symmetry.space_group_name_H-M   'P 1'
#
loop_
_entity.id
_entity.type
_entity.pdbx_description
1 polymer ?
#
loop_
_entity_poly.entity_id
_entity_poly.type
_entity_poly.pdbx_seq_one_letter_code
_entity_poly.pdbx_strand_id
1 'polypeptide(L)'
;MRRIIVLLVTLALCTIANGQTADSLIVHQLRAKGVKFSHDNSVALFMTGQAKFDDMFEAIRCAKHSIHLEYFNFRNDSIANLLFQLLEAKAKEGVEVRALFDAFGNSSNNRPLKARHLDSIRANGVEIYKFDPIVFPWINHVFSRDHRKIVVIDGRVAYTGGMNVADYYIKGTKQVGSWHDLHCRLEGSEVNTLQRIFLSMWNKVTRQNIHGSQYYHGDYTDMSYFEHLKPDTTVSRGRKMVGIINREPRISSDIIRTFYLDAINDAKDSIKIINPYFTLSKALKKALAAAARRGVKVEIM
;
A
#
# COMPACT_ATOMS: atom_id res chain seq x y z
N MET A 1 40.71 -31.56 -33.01
CA MET A 1 39.24 -31.42 -32.79
C MET A 1 38.81 -31.29 -31.32
N ARG A 2 39.42 -31.93 -30.33
CA ARG A 2 39.01 -31.82 -28.90
C ARG A 2 39.23 -30.44 -28.25
N ARG A 3 40.19 -29.61 -28.71
CA ARG A 3 40.47 -28.30 -28.09
C ARG A 3 39.49 -27.19 -28.50
N ILE A 4 38.85 -27.31 -29.69
CA ILE A 4 37.88 -26.32 -30.18
C ILE A 4 36.52 -26.49 -29.50
N ILE A 5 36.15 -27.69 -29.14
CA ILE A 5 34.88 -28.00 -28.45
C ILE A 5 34.87 -27.45 -27.00
N VAL A 6 36.02 -27.50 -26.31
CA VAL A 6 36.15 -26.95 -24.94
C VAL A 6 36.08 -25.45 -24.93
N LEU A 7 36.59 -24.75 -25.96
CA LEU A 7 36.55 -23.31 -26.09
C LEU A 7 35.11 -22.79 -26.38
N LEU A 8 34.35 -23.53 -27.19
CA LEU A 8 32.94 -23.21 -27.49
C LEU A 8 32.01 -23.42 -26.29
N VAL A 9 32.25 -24.44 -25.47
CA VAL A 9 31.47 -24.71 -24.26
C VAL A 9 31.79 -23.69 -23.17
N THR A 10 33.03 -23.23 -23.04
CA THR A 10 33.38 -22.15 -22.09
C THR A 10 32.85 -20.78 -22.56
N LEU A 11 32.81 -20.48 -23.86
CA LEU A 11 32.19 -19.25 -24.37
C LEU A 11 30.65 -19.27 -24.16
N ALA A 12 29.98 -20.41 -24.37
CA ALA A 12 28.55 -20.56 -24.16
C ALA A 12 28.18 -20.48 -22.67
N LEU A 13 29.03 -20.97 -21.76
CA LEU A 13 28.81 -20.78 -20.31
C LEU A 13 29.07 -19.35 -19.83
N CYS A 14 29.97 -18.61 -20.46
CA CYS A 14 30.19 -17.19 -20.14
C CYS A 14 29.06 -16.27 -20.65
N THR A 15 28.32 -16.65 -21.68
CA THR A 15 27.19 -15.85 -22.21
C THR A 15 25.89 -16.06 -21.42
N ILE A 16 25.78 -17.15 -20.64
CA ILE A 16 24.61 -17.38 -19.78
C ILE A 16 24.73 -16.62 -18.43
N ALA A 17 25.93 -16.19 -18.04
CA ALA A 17 26.17 -15.52 -16.75
C ALA A 17 25.86 -14.00 -16.74
N ASN A 18 25.52 -13.37 -17.89
CA ASN A 18 25.38 -11.92 -18.01
C ASN A 18 23.95 -11.41 -18.21
N GLY A 19 22.92 -12.16 -17.80
CA GLY A 19 21.54 -11.80 -18.05
C GLY A 19 20.67 -11.46 -16.83
N GLN A 20 21.25 -11.23 -15.65
CA GLN A 20 20.45 -10.68 -14.54
C GLN A 20 20.29 -9.18 -14.74
N THR A 21 19.09 -8.74 -15.13
CA THR A 21 18.71 -7.31 -15.08
C THR A 21 18.71 -6.84 -13.64
N ALA A 22 18.89 -5.54 -13.39
CA ALA A 22 18.80 -4.96 -12.04
C ALA A 22 17.48 -5.34 -11.35
N ASP A 23 16.39 -5.41 -12.11
CA ASP A 23 15.06 -5.81 -11.63
C ASP A 23 15.05 -7.27 -11.15
N SER A 24 15.71 -8.20 -11.86
CA SER A 24 15.77 -9.61 -11.44
C SER A 24 16.58 -9.79 -10.15
N LEU A 25 17.60 -8.97 -9.96
CA LEU A 25 18.43 -8.99 -8.75
C LEU A 25 17.63 -8.50 -7.53
N ILE A 26 16.92 -7.38 -7.65
CA ILE A 26 16.05 -6.85 -6.59
C ILE A 26 14.97 -7.87 -6.21
N VAL A 27 14.31 -8.47 -7.19
CA VAL A 27 13.29 -9.51 -6.94
C VAL A 27 13.89 -10.71 -6.23
N HIS A 28 15.07 -11.17 -6.63
CA HIS A 28 15.76 -12.26 -5.97
C HIS A 28 16.11 -11.93 -4.51
N GLN A 29 16.65 -10.75 -4.25
CA GLN A 29 16.99 -10.29 -2.90
C GLN A 29 15.73 -10.19 -2.00
N LEU A 30 14.62 -9.69 -2.52
CA LEU A 30 13.35 -9.59 -1.79
C LEU A 30 12.74 -10.97 -1.52
N ARG A 31 12.81 -11.90 -2.47
CA ARG A 31 12.37 -13.30 -2.26
C ARG A 31 13.18 -13.98 -1.17
N ALA A 32 14.48 -13.75 -1.12
CA ALA A 32 15.34 -14.27 -0.06
C ALA A 32 14.97 -13.71 1.34
N LYS A 33 14.33 -12.54 1.39
CA LYS A 33 13.78 -11.91 2.61
C LYS A 33 12.32 -12.29 2.87
N GLY A 34 11.76 -13.24 2.13
CA GLY A 34 10.41 -13.77 2.33
C GLY A 34 9.30 -12.99 1.62
N VAL A 35 9.62 -12.01 0.76
CA VAL A 35 8.61 -11.32 -0.06
C VAL A 35 8.14 -12.27 -1.16
N LYS A 36 6.83 -12.47 -1.21
CA LYS A 36 6.19 -13.23 -2.28
C LYS A 36 5.90 -12.31 -3.46
N PHE A 37 5.95 -12.87 -4.66
CA PHE A 37 5.62 -12.18 -5.90
C PHE A 37 4.65 -13.04 -6.69
N SER A 38 3.56 -12.45 -7.14
CA SER A 38 2.65 -13.05 -8.11
C SER A 38 2.67 -12.27 -9.44
N HIS A 39 2.20 -12.89 -10.52
CA HIS A 39 2.31 -12.37 -11.88
C HIS A 39 0.96 -12.11 -12.56
N ASP A 40 -0.12 -12.26 -11.82
CA ASP A 40 -1.51 -12.18 -12.28
C ASP A 40 -2.22 -10.90 -11.84
N ASN A 41 -1.44 -9.84 -11.54
CA ASN A 41 -2.02 -8.62 -11.01
C ASN A 41 -2.29 -7.57 -12.08
N SER A 42 -3.32 -6.75 -11.85
CA SER A 42 -3.57 -5.49 -12.51
C SER A 42 -3.30 -4.35 -11.54
N VAL A 43 -2.69 -3.27 -12.02
CA VAL A 43 -2.38 -2.08 -11.20
C VAL A 43 -2.83 -0.84 -11.95
N ALA A 44 -3.74 -0.06 -11.36
CA ALA A 44 -4.08 1.28 -11.81
C ALA A 44 -3.45 2.32 -10.89
N LEU A 45 -2.86 3.38 -11.44
CA LEU A 45 -2.21 4.44 -10.69
C LEU A 45 -3.09 5.70 -10.67
N PHE A 46 -3.24 6.30 -9.49
CA PHE A 46 -3.94 7.56 -9.29
C PHE A 46 -2.97 8.64 -8.84
N MET A 47 -2.86 9.69 -9.66
CA MET A 47 -1.99 10.84 -9.44
C MET A 47 -2.71 11.98 -8.70
N THR A 48 -4.02 11.88 -8.52
CA THR A 48 -4.86 12.89 -7.85
C THR A 48 -5.81 12.25 -6.85
N GLY A 49 -6.13 12.99 -5.79
CA GLY A 49 -7.12 12.55 -4.80
C GLY A 49 -8.51 12.37 -5.42
N GLN A 50 -8.90 13.24 -6.36
CA GLN A 50 -10.21 13.12 -7.02
C GLN A 50 -10.35 11.75 -7.71
N ALA A 51 -9.41 11.40 -8.60
CA ALA A 51 -9.47 10.13 -9.32
C ALA A 51 -9.45 8.91 -8.37
N LYS A 52 -8.62 8.96 -7.31
CA LYS A 52 -8.55 7.90 -6.29
C LYS A 52 -9.88 7.74 -5.56
N PHE A 53 -10.51 8.84 -5.11
CA PHE A 53 -11.75 8.74 -4.34
C PHE A 53 -12.94 8.36 -5.20
N ASP A 54 -13.02 8.86 -6.44
CA ASP A 54 -14.09 8.49 -7.37
C ASP A 54 -14.07 6.99 -7.66
N ASP A 55 -12.92 6.43 -8.00
CA ASP A 55 -12.74 4.99 -8.26
C ASP A 55 -12.99 4.15 -6.99
N MET A 56 -12.43 4.54 -5.85
CA MET A 56 -12.59 3.80 -4.60
C MET A 56 -14.05 3.81 -4.11
N PHE A 57 -14.75 4.93 -4.22
CA PHE A 57 -16.16 5.02 -3.80
C PHE A 57 -17.05 4.17 -4.69
N GLU A 58 -16.76 4.11 -5.98
CA GLU A 58 -17.48 3.22 -6.88
C GLU A 58 -17.26 1.75 -6.52
N ALA A 59 -16.02 1.35 -6.25
CA ALA A 59 -15.72 0.00 -5.78
C ALA A 59 -16.45 -0.33 -4.46
N ILE A 60 -16.50 0.62 -3.52
CA ILE A 60 -17.24 0.45 -2.25
C ILE A 60 -18.75 0.28 -2.52
N ARG A 61 -19.37 1.06 -3.44
CA ARG A 61 -20.80 0.88 -3.80
C ARG A 61 -21.09 -0.52 -4.30
N CYS A 62 -20.14 -1.13 -4.99
CA CYS A 62 -20.28 -2.47 -5.57
C CYS A 62 -20.06 -3.60 -4.58
N ALA A 63 -19.47 -3.34 -3.42
CA ALA A 63 -19.18 -4.34 -2.41
C ALA A 63 -20.38 -5.18 -2.01
N LYS A 64 -20.17 -6.50 -1.86
CA LYS A 64 -21.22 -7.47 -1.51
C LYS A 64 -20.96 -8.19 -0.19
N HIS A 65 -19.70 -8.31 0.25
CA HIS A 65 -19.32 -9.17 1.37
C HIS A 65 -18.56 -8.42 2.45
N SER A 66 -17.45 -7.76 2.12
CA SER A 66 -16.60 -7.11 3.13
C SER A 66 -15.89 -5.88 2.59
N ILE A 67 -15.72 -4.88 3.46
CA ILE A 67 -14.94 -3.68 3.20
C ILE A 67 -14.01 -3.48 4.40
N HIS A 68 -12.72 -3.58 4.18
CA HIS A 68 -11.69 -3.44 5.19
C HIS A 68 -10.83 -2.22 4.90
N LEU A 69 -10.69 -1.32 5.89
CA LEU A 69 -9.93 -0.08 5.74
C LEU A 69 -8.89 0.07 6.86
N GLU A 70 -7.66 0.42 6.50
CA GLU A 70 -6.58 0.75 7.43
C GLU A 70 -5.92 2.03 6.97
N TYR A 71 -5.96 3.07 7.80
CA TYR A 71 -5.41 4.37 7.47
C TYR A 71 -4.61 4.95 8.65
N PHE A 72 -3.65 5.82 8.34
CA PHE A 72 -2.99 6.60 9.40
C PHE A 72 -3.97 7.58 10.04
N ASN A 73 -4.81 8.27 9.23
CA ASN A 73 -5.90 9.08 9.75
C ASN A 73 -7.09 9.13 8.80
N PHE A 74 -8.26 9.34 9.41
CA PHE A 74 -9.46 9.87 8.77
C PHE A 74 -9.66 11.30 9.29
N ARG A 75 -9.60 12.27 8.42
CA ARG A 75 -9.87 13.65 8.81
C ARG A 75 -11.38 13.89 8.83
N ASN A 76 -11.89 14.54 9.88
CA ASN A 76 -13.31 14.89 9.95
C ASN A 76 -13.62 16.08 9.02
N ASP A 77 -13.74 15.80 7.73
CA ASP A 77 -14.03 16.74 6.65
C ASP A 77 -14.97 16.13 5.61
N SER A 78 -15.21 16.85 4.50
CA SER A 78 -16.27 16.48 3.55
C SER A 78 -16.06 15.09 2.95
N ILE A 79 -14.84 14.76 2.54
CA ILE A 79 -14.56 13.48 1.87
C ILE A 79 -14.64 12.30 2.85
N ALA A 80 -14.19 12.47 4.10
CA ALA A 80 -14.31 11.44 5.11
C ALA A 80 -15.77 11.23 5.53
N ASN A 81 -16.55 12.30 5.66
CA ASN A 81 -17.98 12.19 5.95
C ASN A 81 -18.72 11.44 4.84
N LEU A 82 -18.42 11.74 3.58
CA LEU A 82 -18.98 11.03 2.43
C LEU A 82 -18.59 9.55 2.43
N LEU A 83 -17.33 9.23 2.73
CA LEU A 83 -16.87 7.87 2.90
C LEU A 83 -17.67 7.13 3.98
N PHE A 84 -17.78 7.71 5.19
CA PHE A 84 -18.51 7.05 6.29
C PHE A 84 -19.99 6.86 5.98
N GLN A 85 -20.66 7.83 5.36
CA GLN A 85 -22.05 7.67 4.89
C GLN A 85 -22.19 6.46 3.94
N LEU A 86 -21.24 6.31 3.02
CA LEU A 86 -21.23 5.17 2.09
C LEU A 86 -20.98 3.84 2.82
N LEU A 87 -20.02 3.80 3.75
CA LEU A 87 -19.73 2.62 4.55
C LEU A 87 -20.92 2.20 5.44
N GLU A 88 -21.59 3.17 6.06
CA GLU A 88 -22.79 2.95 6.86
C GLU A 88 -23.96 2.42 6.00
N ALA A 89 -24.12 2.92 4.76
CA ALA A 89 -25.10 2.40 3.83
C ALA A 89 -24.79 0.93 3.47
N LYS A 90 -23.53 0.59 3.19
CA LYS A 90 -23.11 -0.79 2.90
C LYS A 90 -23.27 -1.72 4.10
N ALA A 91 -22.99 -1.25 5.32
CA ALA A 91 -23.23 -2.02 6.53
C ALA A 91 -24.73 -2.34 6.72
N LYS A 92 -25.63 -1.40 6.42
CA LYS A 92 -27.08 -1.62 6.43
C LYS A 92 -27.56 -2.63 5.37
N GLU A 93 -26.81 -2.77 4.28
CA GLU A 93 -27.03 -3.79 3.23
C GLU A 93 -26.51 -5.19 3.64
N GLY A 94 -25.88 -5.30 4.82
CA GLY A 94 -25.32 -6.56 5.33
C GLY A 94 -23.85 -6.81 4.97
N VAL A 95 -23.17 -5.82 4.38
CA VAL A 95 -21.72 -5.91 4.12
C VAL A 95 -20.94 -5.75 5.42
N GLU A 96 -19.97 -6.61 5.69
CA GLU A 96 -19.07 -6.50 6.84
C GLU A 96 -18.09 -5.34 6.66
N VAL A 97 -18.22 -4.28 7.45
CA VAL A 97 -17.37 -3.08 7.31
C VAL A 97 -16.48 -2.92 8.55
N ARG A 98 -15.16 -3.00 8.34
CA ARG A 98 -14.14 -2.86 9.38
C ARG A 98 -13.13 -1.78 9.04
N ALA A 99 -12.87 -0.87 9.98
CA ALA A 99 -11.95 0.24 9.80
C ALA A 99 -10.95 0.36 10.96
N LEU A 100 -9.67 0.47 10.65
CA LEU A 100 -8.60 0.80 11.59
C LEU A 100 -7.99 2.15 11.26
N PHE A 101 -7.58 2.90 12.28
CA PHE A 101 -6.77 4.10 12.10
C PHE A 101 -5.82 4.33 13.26
N ASP A 102 -4.70 4.97 12.98
CA ASP A 102 -3.69 5.26 13.99
C ASP A 102 -4.18 6.35 14.98
N ALA A 103 -4.06 6.09 16.27
CA ALA A 103 -4.53 7.02 17.30
C ALA A 103 -3.76 8.34 17.28
N PHE A 104 -2.43 8.32 17.05
CA PHE A 104 -1.62 9.51 16.93
C PHE A 104 -1.90 10.25 15.62
N GLY A 105 -2.05 9.51 14.51
CA GLY A 105 -2.44 10.08 13.22
C GLY A 105 -3.76 10.85 13.31
N ASN A 106 -4.72 10.31 14.07
CA ASN A 106 -5.98 11.01 14.33
C ASN A 106 -5.79 12.25 15.20
N SER A 107 -5.07 12.15 16.32
CA SER A 107 -4.94 13.25 17.27
C SER A 107 -4.04 14.39 16.76
N SER A 108 -3.08 14.09 15.89
CA SER A 108 -2.14 15.05 15.33
C SER A 108 -2.73 15.89 14.18
N ASN A 109 -3.89 15.52 13.63
CA ASN A 109 -4.53 16.31 12.59
C ASN A 109 -5.45 17.38 13.21
N ASN A 110 -5.68 18.49 12.48
CA ASN A 110 -6.46 19.62 12.96
C ASN A 110 -7.99 19.40 12.93
N ARG A 111 -8.47 18.28 12.42
CA ARG A 111 -9.90 17.87 12.39
C ARG A 111 -10.02 16.41 12.77
N PRO A 112 -9.71 16.01 14.02
CA PRO A 112 -9.75 14.62 14.43
C PRO A 112 -11.19 14.09 14.54
N LEU A 113 -11.35 12.79 14.30
CA LEU A 113 -12.56 12.08 14.73
C LEU A 113 -12.59 12.02 16.25
N LYS A 114 -13.63 12.62 16.86
CA LYS A 114 -13.89 12.61 18.29
C LYS A 114 -14.70 11.36 18.67
N ALA A 115 -14.78 11.02 19.97
CA ALA A 115 -15.55 9.88 20.47
C ALA A 115 -16.97 9.84 19.91
N ARG A 116 -17.70 10.95 19.98
CA ARG A 116 -19.08 11.06 19.46
C ARG A 116 -19.22 10.69 17.97
N HIS A 117 -18.19 10.98 17.13
CA HIS A 117 -18.20 10.60 15.72
C HIS A 117 -18.03 9.08 15.57
N LEU A 118 -17.12 8.49 16.34
CA LEU A 118 -16.87 7.05 16.34
C LEU A 118 -18.08 6.27 16.86
N ASP A 119 -18.76 6.79 17.89
CA ASP A 119 -19.95 6.17 18.44
C ASP A 119 -21.11 6.20 17.44
N SER A 120 -21.27 7.31 16.71
CA SER A 120 -22.25 7.41 15.62
C SER A 120 -21.97 6.44 14.50
N ILE A 121 -20.71 6.33 14.05
CA ILE A 121 -20.27 5.41 12.98
C ILE A 121 -20.54 3.94 13.41
N ARG A 122 -20.22 3.59 14.64
CA ARG A 122 -20.48 2.24 15.18
C ARG A 122 -21.97 1.93 15.30
N ALA A 123 -22.77 2.89 15.75
CA ALA A 123 -24.22 2.74 15.84
C ALA A 123 -24.88 2.47 14.49
N ASN A 124 -24.23 2.85 13.39
CA ASN A 124 -24.67 2.57 12.02
C ASN A 124 -24.04 1.31 11.40
N GLY A 125 -23.43 0.43 12.22
CA GLY A 125 -22.98 -0.89 11.80
C GLY A 125 -21.54 -0.99 11.30
N VAL A 126 -20.75 0.09 11.34
CA VAL A 126 -19.33 0.08 10.96
C VAL A 126 -18.46 -0.20 12.18
N GLU A 127 -17.71 -1.31 12.16
CA GLU A 127 -16.72 -1.59 13.19
C GLU A 127 -15.49 -0.69 12.97
N ILE A 128 -15.26 0.27 13.87
CA ILE A 128 -14.12 1.19 13.76
C ILE A 128 -13.33 1.26 15.07
N TYR A 129 -11.99 1.06 14.97
CA TYR A 129 -11.09 1.02 16.12
C TYR A 129 -9.82 1.84 15.89
N LYS A 130 -9.20 2.28 16.99
CA LYS A 130 -7.92 2.99 17.00
C LYS A 130 -6.78 2.01 17.23
N PHE A 131 -5.77 2.05 16.35
CA PHE A 131 -4.50 1.42 16.62
C PHE A 131 -3.74 2.24 17.66
N ASP A 132 -3.25 1.56 18.68
CA ASP A 132 -2.28 2.04 19.68
C ASP A 132 -2.58 3.43 20.26
N PRO A 133 -3.67 3.58 21.05
CA PRO A 133 -3.92 4.78 21.82
C PRO A 133 -2.72 5.11 22.72
N ILE A 134 -2.29 6.38 22.72
CA ILE A 134 -1.23 6.84 23.63
C ILE A 134 -1.86 7.06 25.00
N VAL A 135 -1.49 6.23 25.96
CA VAL A 135 -2.00 6.26 27.33
C VAL A 135 -0.81 6.40 28.29
N PHE A 136 -0.90 7.40 29.18
CA PHE A 136 0.10 7.55 30.24
C PHE A 136 0.11 6.31 31.16
N PRO A 137 1.28 5.81 31.59
CA PRO A 137 2.66 6.31 31.35
C PRO A 137 3.33 5.76 30.08
N TRP A 138 2.64 5.02 29.23
CA TRP A 138 3.20 4.29 28.07
C TRP A 138 3.37 5.20 26.84
N ILE A 139 4.03 6.36 27.00
CA ILE A 139 4.29 7.33 25.93
C ILE A 139 5.41 6.90 24.97
N ASN A 140 6.18 5.87 25.31
CA ASN A 140 7.28 5.34 24.50
C ASN A 140 6.82 4.78 23.13
N HIS A 141 5.55 4.51 22.97
CA HIS A 141 4.97 4.01 21.71
C HIS A 141 4.71 5.10 20.67
N VAL A 142 4.92 6.37 20.98
CA VAL A 142 4.68 7.51 20.07
C VAL A 142 5.34 7.34 18.70
N PHE A 143 6.51 6.71 18.63
CA PHE A 143 7.26 6.52 17.39
C PHE A 143 6.90 5.23 16.61
N SER A 144 6.13 4.32 17.20
CA SER A 144 5.76 3.06 16.57
C SER A 144 4.34 3.14 16.01
N ARG A 145 4.18 3.93 14.94
CA ARG A 145 2.88 4.26 14.36
C ARG A 145 2.55 3.41 13.14
N ASP A 146 1.28 3.16 12.95
CA ASP A 146 0.76 2.53 11.74
C ASP A 146 0.50 3.59 10.66
N HIS A 147 1.41 3.67 9.70
CA HIS A 147 1.33 4.65 8.61
C HIS A 147 0.84 4.03 7.30
N ARG A 148 0.31 2.81 7.33
CA ARG A 148 -0.24 2.14 6.13
C ARG A 148 -1.54 2.80 5.69
N LYS A 149 -1.86 2.65 4.41
CA LYS A 149 -3.13 2.98 3.80
C LYS A 149 -3.53 1.78 2.97
N ILE A 150 -4.49 1.03 3.48
CA ILE A 150 -4.98 -0.19 2.85
C ILE A 150 -6.50 -0.13 2.82
N VAL A 151 -7.08 -0.41 1.67
CA VAL A 151 -8.50 -0.74 1.55
C VAL A 151 -8.58 -2.07 0.81
N VAL A 152 -9.36 -3.01 1.31
CA VAL A 152 -9.65 -4.26 0.61
C VAL A 152 -11.16 -4.42 0.54
N ILE A 153 -11.67 -4.68 -0.66
CA ILE A 153 -13.09 -4.83 -0.94
C ILE A 153 -13.31 -6.25 -1.47
N ASP A 154 -14.12 -7.03 -0.76
CA ASP A 154 -14.50 -8.41 -1.08
C ASP A 154 -13.30 -9.34 -1.35
N GLY A 155 -12.12 -9.05 -0.82
CA GLY A 155 -10.89 -9.79 -1.09
C GLY A 155 -10.41 -9.74 -2.55
N ARG A 156 -10.95 -8.85 -3.39
CA ARG A 156 -10.76 -8.82 -4.84
C ARG A 156 -10.10 -7.56 -5.36
N VAL A 157 -10.46 -6.43 -4.80
CA VAL A 157 -9.90 -5.13 -5.14
C VAL A 157 -9.24 -4.53 -3.91
N ALA A 158 -8.04 -4.03 -4.07
CA ALA A 158 -7.36 -3.33 -2.98
C ALA A 158 -6.83 -1.97 -3.42
N TYR A 159 -6.74 -1.04 -2.47
CA TYR A 159 -6.12 0.27 -2.66
C TYR A 159 -4.99 0.44 -1.65
N THR A 160 -3.87 0.98 -2.12
CA THR A 160 -2.74 1.34 -1.26
C THR A 160 -1.94 2.50 -1.86
N GLY A 161 -1.22 3.25 -1.03
CA GLY A 161 -0.39 4.38 -1.48
C GLY A 161 -0.15 5.43 -0.40
N GLY A 162 0.13 6.67 -0.80
CA GLY A 162 0.44 7.77 0.12
C GLY A 162 -0.77 8.48 0.70
N MET A 163 -1.89 8.54 -0.02
CA MET A 163 -3.04 9.38 0.33
C MET A 163 -3.84 8.83 1.52
N ASN A 164 -4.04 9.66 2.54
CA ASN A 164 -5.05 9.42 3.58
C ASN A 164 -6.45 9.82 3.09
N VAL A 165 -7.42 9.86 4.02
CA VAL A 165 -8.78 10.34 3.73
C VAL A 165 -8.92 11.77 4.25
N ALA A 166 -8.75 12.74 3.35
CA ALA A 166 -8.85 14.16 3.66
C ALA A 166 -9.12 15.01 2.40
N ASP A 167 -9.88 16.08 2.57
CA ASP A 167 -10.25 17.04 1.50
C ASP A 167 -9.05 17.64 0.78
N TYR A 168 -7.92 17.83 1.45
CA TYR A 168 -6.75 18.48 0.85
C TYR A 168 -6.10 17.66 -0.26
N TYR A 169 -6.32 16.34 -0.34
CA TYR A 169 -5.87 15.53 -1.47
C TYR A 169 -6.62 15.88 -2.77
N ILE A 170 -7.83 16.45 -2.64
CA ILE A 170 -8.65 16.90 -3.78
C ILE A 170 -8.48 18.39 -4.02
N LYS A 171 -8.65 19.20 -2.97
CA LYS A 171 -8.75 20.67 -3.06
C LYS A 171 -7.41 21.39 -2.87
N GLY A 172 -6.36 20.65 -2.47
CA GLY A 172 -5.11 21.25 -2.03
C GLY A 172 -5.24 22.02 -0.71
N THR A 173 -4.25 22.85 -0.43
CA THR A 173 -4.24 23.76 0.73
C THR A 173 -3.82 25.17 0.30
N LYS A 174 -4.19 26.18 1.10
CA LYS A 174 -3.78 27.58 0.83
C LYS A 174 -2.25 27.75 0.86
N GLN A 175 -1.56 26.94 1.67
CA GLN A 175 -0.11 27.04 1.86
C GLN A 175 0.69 26.36 0.75
N VAL A 176 0.18 25.24 0.23
CA VAL A 176 0.91 24.36 -0.70
C VAL A 176 0.33 24.39 -2.11
N GLY A 177 -0.91 24.88 -2.29
CA GLY A 177 -1.65 24.78 -3.55
C GLY A 177 -2.18 23.37 -3.77
N SER A 178 -2.11 22.88 -5.01
CA SER A 178 -2.52 21.52 -5.37
C SER A 178 -1.67 20.47 -4.65
N TRP A 179 -2.32 19.42 -4.16
CA TRP A 179 -1.63 18.32 -3.48
C TRP A 179 -1.35 17.19 -4.47
N HIS A 180 -0.08 16.82 -4.61
CA HIS A 180 0.35 15.70 -5.45
C HIS A 180 0.77 14.54 -4.57
N ASP A 181 0.21 13.37 -4.83
CA ASP A 181 0.52 12.11 -4.14
C ASP A 181 0.14 10.95 -5.05
N LEU A 182 0.65 9.76 -4.75
CA LEU A 182 0.42 8.56 -5.53
C LEU A 182 -0.38 7.54 -4.73
N HIS A 183 -1.41 6.99 -5.37
CA HIS A 183 -2.18 5.86 -4.87
C HIS A 183 -2.39 4.84 -5.98
N CYS A 184 -2.66 3.60 -5.65
CA CYS A 184 -2.97 2.58 -6.66
C CYS A 184 -4.15 1.72 -6.25
N ARG A 185 -4.86 1.22 -7.27
CA ARG A 185 -5.76 0.07 -7.18
C ARG A 185 -5.01 -1.16 -7.65
N LEU A 186 -5.21 -2.25 -6.93
CA LEU A 186 -4.63 -3.55 -7.19
C LEU A 186 -5.76 -4.57 -7.31
N GLU A 187 -5.66 -5.44 -8.31
CA GLU A 187 -6.49 -6.64 -8.49
C GLU A 187 -5.56 -7.81 -8.76
N GLY A 188 -5.94 -9.04 -8.36
CA GLY A 188 -5.14 -10.25 -8.49
C GLY A 188 -4.62 -10.79 -7.16
N SER A 189 -3.72 -11.75 -7.22
CA SER A 189 -3.31 -12.54 -6.05
C SER A 189 -2.67 -11.74 -4.93
N GLU A 190 -2.03 -10.58 -5.21
CA GLU A 190 -1.43 -9.77 -4.15
C GLU A 190 -2.45 -8.97 -3.32
N VAL A 191 -3.72 -8.90 -3.73
CA VAL A 191 -4.81 -8.44 -2.85
C VAL A 191 -4.85 -9.27 -1.58
N ASN A 192 -4.61 -10.59 -1.68
CA ASN A 192 -4.56 -11.51 -0.55
C ASN A 192 -3.45 -11.14 0.47
N THR A 193 -2.34 -10.58 0.00
CA THR A 193 -1.27 -10.10 0.89
C THR A 193 -1.71 -8.88 1.69
N LEU A 194 -2.36 -7.89 1.05
CA LEU A 194 -2.92 -6.73 1.74
C LEU A 194 -4.05 -7.13 2.71
N GLN A 195 -4.89 -8.08 2.32
CA GLN A 195 -5.95 -8.63 3.18
C GLN A 195 -5.37 -9.30 4.44
N ARG A 196 -4.32 -10.12 4.31
CA ARG A 196 -3.63 -10.73 5.46
C ARG A 196 -3.03 -9.68 6.39
N ILE A 197 -2.42 -8.63 5.84
CA ILE A 197 -1.86 -7.52 6.61
C ILE A 197 -2.95 -6.85 7.44
N PHE A 198 -4.08 -6.51 6.81
CA PHE A 198 -5.22 -5.92 7.50
C PHE A 198 -5.76 -6.83 8.61
N LEU A 199 -6.11 -8.08 8.30
CA LEU A 199 -6.70 -9.00 9.28
C LEU A 199 -5.74 -9.31 10.45
N SER A 200 -4.44 -9.42 10.18
CA SER A 200 -3.43 -9.57 11.24
C SER A 200 -3.46 -8.38 12.21
N MET A 201 -3.51 -7.15 11.67
CA MET A 201 -3.57 -5.94 12.49
C MET A 201 -4.92 -5.80 13.20
N TRP A 202 -6.02 -6.06 12.50
CA TRP A 202 -7.37 -6.06 13.06
C TRP A 202 -7.48 -6.96 14.30
N ASN A 203 -7.10 -8.24 14.16
CA ASN A 203 -7.17 -9.22 15.24
C ASN A 203 -6.26 -8.83 16.43
N LYS A 204 -5.11 -8.25 16.14
CA LYS A 204 -4.18 -7.76 17.17
C LYS A 204 -4.76 -6.59 17.97
N VAL A 205 -5.44 -5.67 17.31
CA VAL A 205 -6.02 -4.47 17.93
C VAL A 205 -7.30 -4.79 18.69
N THR A 206 -8.19 -5.57 18.09
CA THR A 206 -9.54 -5.82 18.62
C THR A 206 -9.64 -7.02 19.53
N ARG A 207 -8.63 -7.91 19.52
CA ARG A 207 -8.65 -9.22 20.18
C ARG A 207 -9.72 -10.17 19.62
N GLN A 208 -10.28 -9.85 18.47
CA GLN A 208 -11.12 -10.75 17.70
C GLN A 208 -10.25 -11.81 17.00
N ASN A 209 -10.90 -12.83 16.44
CA ASN A 209 -10.25 -13.86 15.63
C ASN A 209 -10.96 -13.97 14.27
N ILE A 210 -10.89 -12.90 13.49
CA ILE A 210 -11.49 -12.85 12.16
C ILE A 210 -10.58 -13.58 11.17
N HIS A 211 -11.12 -14.63 10.57
CA HIS A 211 -10.44 -15.46 9.58
C HIS A 211 -11.46 -16.16 8.68
N GLY A 212 -11.01 -16.71 7.57
CA GLY A 212 -11.85 -17.46 6.64
C GLY A 212 -11.49 -17.16 5.20
N SER A 213 -11.72 -18.13 4.33
CA SER A 213 -11.41 -18.06 2.90
C SER A 213 -12.24 -17.01 2.18
N GLN A 214 -13.45 -16.70 2.68
CA GLN A 214 -14.35 -15.69 2.13
C GLN A 214 -13.73 -14.28 2.02
N TYR A 215 -12.66 -14.01 2.73
CA TYR A 215 -11.96 -12.72 2.67
C TYR A 215 -10.86 -12.66 1.59
N TYR A 216 -10.62 -13.74 0.85
CA TYR A 216 -9.49 -13.84 -0.06
C TYR A 216 -9.89 -14.04 -1.52
N HIS A 217 -9.06 -13.54 -2.42
CA HIS A 217 -9.23 -13.75 -3.86
C HIS A 217 -9.25 -15.25 -4.19
N GLY A 218 -10.18 -15.64 -5.05
CA GLY A 218 -10.37 -17.04 -5.46
C GLY A 218 -11.56 -17.74 -4.81
N ASP A 219 -12.06 -17.23 -3.67
CA ASP A 219 -13.20 -17.84 -2.99
C ASP A 219 -14.55 -17.42 -3.59
N TYR A 220 -14.58 -16.31 -4.32
CA TYR A 220 -15.75 -15.84 -5.04
C TYR A 220 -15.60 -16.15 -6.53
N THR A 221 -16.61 -16.77 -7.13
CA THR A 221 -16.63 -17.13 -8.55
C THR A 221 -17.17 -16.01 -9.43
N ASP A 222 -18.01 -15.14 -8.88
CA ASP A 222 -18.63 -14.04 -9.61
C ASP A 222 -17.91 -12.71 -9.35
N MET A 223 -17.28 -12.19 -10.39
CA MET A 223 -16.61 -10.87 -10.40
C MET A 223 -17.37 -9.83 -11.22
N SER A 224 -18.51 -10.17 -11.80
CA SER A 224 -19.21 -9.32 -12.75
C SER A 224 -19.59 -7.94 -12.20
N TYR A 225 -19.83 -7.84 -10.90
CA TYR A 225 -20.17 -6.56 -10.26
C TYR A 225 -19.00 -5.55 -10.16
N PHE A 226 -17.74 -5.98 -10.42
CA PHE A 226 -16.60 -5.08 -10.55
C PHE A 226 -16.24 -4.74 -12.01
N GLU A 227 -16.86 -5.39 -13.00
CA GLU A 227 -16.52 -5.18 -14.42
C GLU A 227 -16.76 -3.76 -14.92
N HIS A 228 -17.69 -3.02 -14.29
CA HIS A 228 -17.98 -1.64 -14.64
C HIS A 228 -16.95 -0.63 -14.06
N LEU A 229 -16.11 -1.04 -13.11
CA LEU A 229 -14.97 -0.24 -12.70
C LEU A 229 -14.01 -0.15 -13.87
N LYS A 230 -14.13 0.94 -14.66
CA LYS A 230 -13.32 1.15 -15.86
C LYS A 230 -11.85 1.11 -15.44
N PRO A 231 -11.06 0.12 -15.89
CA PRO A 231 -9.63 0.19 -15.72
C PRO A 231 -9.16 1.41 -16.52
N ASP A 232 -8.19 2.14 -15.97
CA ASP A 232 -7.40 3.04 -16.78
C ASP A 232 -6.90 2.25 -17.99
N THR A 233 -7.14 2.74 -19.19
CA THR A 233 -6.79 2.08 -20.46
C THR A 233 -5.28 1.84 -20.61
N THR A 234 -4.47 2.45 -19.74
CA THR A 234 -3.01 2.24 -19.64
C THR A 234 -2.64 0.96 -18.88
N VAL A 235 -3.60 0.28 -18.23
CA VAL A 235 -3.34 -0.89 -17.39
C VAL A 235 -3.44 -2.18 -18.20
N SER A 236 -2.34 -2.90 -18.34
CA SER A 236 -2.37 -4.27 -18.84
C SER A 236 -2.99 -5.18 -17.79
N ARG A 237 -4.23 -5.63 -18.02
CA ARG A 237 -4.95 -6.53 -17.09
C ARG A 237 -4.16 -7.83 -16.86
N GLY A 238 -3.96 -8.18 -15.57
CA GLY A 238 -3.56 -9.51 -15.16
C GLY A 238 -2.15 -9.98 -15.53
N ARG A 239 -1.20 -9.07 -15.80
CA ARG A 239 0.17 -9.45 -16.20
C ARG A 239 1.27 -8.73 -15.43
N LYS A 240 0.95 -7.98 -14.38
CA LYS A 240 1.99 -7.31 -13.58
C LYS A 240 2.53 -8.26 -12.52
N MET A 241 3.87 -8.32 -12.44
CA MET A 241 4.54 -8.89 -11.29
C MET A 241 4.48 -7.87 -10.14
N VAL A 242 3.89 -8.28 -9.03
CA VAL A 242 3.76 -7.46 -7.83
C VAL A 242 4.29 -8.23 -6.62
N GLY A 243 4.96 -7.53 -5.72
CA GLY A 243 5.37 -8.02 -4.42
C GLY A 243 5.11 -6.94 -3.38
N ILE A 244 4.54 -7.32 -2.24
CA ILE A 244 4.21 -6.39 -1.15
C ILE A 244 5.30 -6.47 -0.08
N ILE A 245 5.98 -5.35 0.16
CA ILE A 245 6.93 -5.19 1.26
C ILE A 245 6.17 -4.57 2.43
N ASN A 246 6.05 -5.30 3.53
CA ASN A 246 5.37 -4.83 4.72
C ASN A 246 6.35 -4.66 5.89
N ARG A 247 6.14 -3.59 6.65
CA ARG A 247 6.74 -3.40 7.96
C ARG A 247 5.65 -3.22 9.00
N GLU A 248 5.58 -4.14 9.95
CA GLU A 248 4.61 -4.04 11.04
C GLU A 248 5.13 -3.07 12.13
N PRO A 249 4.26 -2.18 12.65
CA PRO A 249 4.59 -1.34 13.80
C PRO A 249 5.09 -2.19 14.98
N ARG A 250 6.11 -1.69 15.69
CA ARG A 250 6.77 -2.35 16.85
C ARG A 250 7.57 -3.61 16.53
N ILE A 251 7.50 -4.14 15.31
CA ILE A 251 8.39 -5.21 14.89
C ILE A 251 9.61 -4.60 14.24
N SER A 252 10.79 -4.87 14.82
CA SER A 252 12.04 -4.41 14.24
C SER A 252 12.29 -5.15 12.93
N SER A 253 12.16 -4.43 11.84
CA SER A 253 12.51 -4.92 10.51
C SER A 253 13.13 -3.78 9.71
N ASP A 254 14.23 -4.06 9.06
CA ASP A 254 14.91 -3.10 8.19
C ASP A 254 14.63 -3.35 6.70
N ILE A 255 13.68 -4.24 6.39
CA ILE A 255 13.38 -4.69 5.03
C ILE A 255 13.16 -3.52 4.06
N ILE A 256 12.40 -2.49 4.46
CA ILE A 256 12.13 -1.31 3.62
C ILE A 256 13.42 -0.51 3.40
N ARG A 257 14.20 -0.27 4.46
CA ARG A 257 15.48 0.44 4.36
C ARG A 257 16.47 -0.29 3.48
N THR A 258 16.57 -1.60 3.64
CA THR A 258 17.46 -2.45 2.86
C THR A 258 17.03 -2.46 1.40
N PHE A 259 15.72 -2.58 1.12
CA PHE A 259 15.18 -2.47 -0.25
C PHE A 259 15.60 -1.15 -0.93
N TYR A 260 15.44 0.00 -0.26
CA TYR A 260 15.89 1.29 -0.83
C TYR A 260 17.40 1.32 -1.08
N LEU A 261 18.21 0.78 -0.18
CA LEU A 261 19.66 0.72 -0.36
C LEU A 261 20.04 -0.18 -1.53
N ASP A 262 19.44 -1.37 -1.61
CA ASP A 262 19.68 -2.31 -2.71
C ASP A 262 19.27 -1.69 -4.06
N ALA A 263 18.06 -1.11 -4.15
CA ALA A 263 17.58 -0.46 -5.36
C ALA A 263 18.47 0.71 -5.82
N ILE A 264 18.94 1.55 -4.89
CA ILE A 264 19.85 2.66 -5.20
C ILE A 264 21.23 2.15 -5.64
N ASN A 265 21.74 1.11 -5.00
CA ASN A 265 23.05 0.54 -5.34
C ASN A 265 23.04 -0.18 -6.70
N ASP A 266 21.93 -0.83 -7.04
CA ASP A 266 21.78 -1.61 -8.27
C ASP A 266 21.33 -0.75 -9.48
N ALA A 267 20.88 0.49 -9.24
CA ALA A 267 20.47 1.40 -10.29
C ALA A 267 21.59 1.67 -11.32
N LYS A 268 21.25 1.57 -12.61
CA LYS A 268 22.17 1.75 -13.76
C LYS A 268 21.99 3.12 -14.45
N ASP A 269 20.73 3.53 -14.68
CA ASP A 269 20.42 4.68 -15.54
C ASP A 269 19.92 5.88 -14.74
N SER A 270 18.85 5.74 -13.96
CA SER A 270 18.26 6.86 -13.24
C SER A 270 17.59 6.47 -11.93
N ILE A 271 17.57 7.42 -10.98
CA ILE A 271 16.83 7.38 -9.73
C ILE A 271 16.00 8.65 -9.65
N LYS A 272 14.67 8.50 -9.50
CA LYS A 272 13.74 9.61 -9.29
C LYS A 272 13.03 9.47 -7.96
N ILE A 273 13.11 10.49 -7.12
CA ILE A 273 12.53 10.49 -5.78
C ILE A 273 11.63 11.71 -5.64
N ILE A 274 10.36 11.48 -5.27
CA ILE A 274 9.40 12.52 -4.89
C ILE A 274 8.99 12.25 -3.46
N ASN A 275 9.32 13.16 -2.54
CA ASN A 275 8.98 12.99 -1.13
C ASN A 275 8.91 14.35 -0.40
N PRO A 276 7.76 14.72 0.20
CA PRO A 276 7.59 16.00 0.89
C PRO A 276 8.40 16.12 2.18
N TYR A 277 8.85 15.01 2.75
CA TYR A 277 9.63 14.95 4.00
C TYR A 277 10.97 14.25 3.75
N PHE A 278 11.78 14.83 2.87
CA PHE A 278 13.03 14.22 2.43
C PHE A 278 14.11 14.21 3.52
N THR A 279 13.97 13.31 4.48
CA THR A 279 14.91 13.11 5.60
C THR A 279 15.72 11.84 5.37
N LEU A 280 16.96 11.98 4.92
CA LEU A 280 17.82 10.84 4.59
C LEU A 280 18.62 10.35 5.80
N SER A 281 18.64 9.03 5.99
CA SER A 281 19.67 8.41 6.83
C SER A 281 21.06 8.59 6.21
N LYS A 282 22.11 8.54 7.03
CA LYS A 282 23.51 8.61 6.54
C LYS A 282 23.79 7.56 5.47
N ALA A 283 23.23 6.35 5.59
CA ALA A 283 23.41 5.27 4.63
C ALA A 283 22.77 5.59 3.26
N LEU A 284 21.52 6.05 3.24
CA LEU A 284 20.84 6.44 2.00
C LEU A 284 21.52 7.62 1.32
N LYS A 285 21.96 8.63 2.07
CA LYS A 285 22.73 9.76 1.52
C LYS A 285 24.02 9.29 0.84
N LYS A 286 24.79 8.37 1.49
CA LYS A 286 26.00 7.79 0.89
C LYS A 286 25.71 6.99 -0.36
N ALA A 287 24.63 6.18 -0.37
CA ALA A 287 24.22 5.37 -1.52
C ALA A 287 23.84 6.24 -2.73
N LEU A 288 23.02 7.28 -2.54
CA LEU A 288 22.65 8.22 -3.60
C LEU A 288 23.87 8.97 -4.17
N ALA A 289 24.76 9.45 -3.31
CA ALA A 289 26.01 10.09 -3.76
C ALA A 289 26.92 9.12 -4.52
N ALA A 290 26.97 7.84 -4.11
CA ALA A 290 27.71 6.81 -4.84
C ALA A 290 27.07 6.48 -6.19
N ALA A 291 25.75 6.42 -6.27
CA ALA A 291 25.02 6.24 -7.53
C ALA A 291 25.31 7.37 -8.52
N ALA A 292 25.25 8.62 -8.07
CA ALA A 292 25.60 9.79 -8.91
C ALA A 292 27.05 9.72 -9.42
N ARG A 293 28.01 9.32 -8.57
CA ARG A 293 29.40 9.12 -8.99
C ARG A 293 29.60 7.99 -10.02
N ARG A 294 28.71 6.99 -10.02
CA ARG A 294 28.68 5.94 -11.06
C ARG A 294 28.09 6.42 -12.39
N GLY A 295 27.59 7.64 -12.47
CA GLY A 295 26.93 8.19 -13.66
C GLY A 295 25.42 8.02 -13.70
N VAL A 296 24.81 7.50 -12.63
CA VAL A 296 23.35 7.37 -12.52
C VAL A 296 22.72 8.76 -12.36
N LYS A 297 21.72 9.08 -13.19
CA LYS A 297 21.00 10.34 -13.11
C LYS A 297 20.08 10.33 -11.88
N VAL A 298 20.39 11.17 -10.88
CA VAL A 298 19.61 11.27 -9.62
C VAL A 298 18.80 12.56 -9.64
N GLU A 299 17.47 12.43 -9.60
CA GLU A 299 16.51 13.54 -9.54
C GLU A 299 15.70 13.43 -8.24
N ILE A 300 15.63 14.54 -7.49
CA ILE A 300 14.92 14.62 -6.19
C ILE A 300 14.01 15.83 -6.23
N MET A 301 12.73 15.63 -5.91
CA MET A 301 11.69 16.64 -5.83
C MET A 301 11.03 16.64 -4.46
#